data_86e9436b76064b61cb52c275c24cd45a
#
_entry.id   86e9436b76064b61cb52c275c24cd45a
#
_cell.length_a   1.000
_cell.length_b   1.000
_cell.length_c   1.000
_cell.angle_alpha   90.00
_cell.angle_beta   90.00
_cell.angle_gamma   90.00
#
_symmetry.space_group_name_H-M   'P 1'
#
loop_
_entity.id
_entity.type
_entity.pdbx_description
1 polymer ?
#
loop_
_entity_poly.entity_id
_entity_poly.type
_entity_poly.pdbx_seq_one_letter_code
_entity_poly.pdbx_strand_id
1 'polypeptide(L)'
;PSLVGSEMCIRDRCHKELDGNKAVGIDKVTKDEYGKNLDRNIKELVQRLKNKSFKPLPSLRVYIPKGNGKKRPLGIASYEDKIVQMAVKKILGAIYEPRFLNCMYGFRPNRGCHEAIKEVYQRISYGKISYIVDADIKGFFDHIDHDWMMKFLEWNIQDKNLLWLIRKYLKAGIMEQGKFEPTEEGSAQGSVMSPMLAN
;
A
#
# COMPACT_ATOMS: atom_id res chain seq x y z
N PRO A 1 4.15 -17.45 7.74
CA PRO A 1 3.11 -17.05 8.68
C PRO A 1 1.89 -16.59 7.90
N SER A 2 0.80 -17.33 8.04
CA SER A 2 -0.47 -17.01 7.37
C SER A 2 -1.01 -15.70 7.93
N LEU A 3 -1.60 -14.84 7.08
CA LEU A 3 -2.37 -13.65 7.47
C LEU A 3 -3.40 -13.92 8.58
N VAL A 4 -3.81 -15.16 8.68
CA VAL A 4 -4.83 -15.68 9.59
C VAL A 4 -4.27 -16.00 10.97
N GLY A 5 -2.96 -15.96 11.16
CA GLY A 5 -2.30 -16.48 12.37
C GLY A 5 -2.35 -15.60 13.61
N SER A 6 -2.83 -14.33 13.54
CA SER A 6 -2.86 -13.55 14.76
C SER A 6 -3.82 -12.38 14.73
N GLU A 7 -5.01 -12.57 15.28
CA GLU A 7 -5.87 -11.47 15.74
C GLU A 7 -5.04 -10.44 16.53
N MET A 8 -4.10 -10.92 17.32
CA MET A 8 -3.16 -10.13 18.10
C MET A 8 -2.24 -9.26 17.23
N CYS A 9 -1.72 -9.76 16.10
CA CYS A 9 -0.88 -8.94 15.20
C CYS A 9 -1.68 -7.82 14.53
N ILE A 10 -2.89 -8.11 14.06
CA ILE A 10 -3.77 -7.11 13.45
C ILE A 10 -4.18 -6.08 14.50
N ARG A 11 -4.61 -6.50 15.70
CA ARG A 11 -5.04 -5.61 16.78
C ARG A 11 -3.88 -4.76 17.32
N ASP A 12 -2.80 -5.43 17.76
CA ASP A 12 -1.77 -4.76 18.56
C ASP A 12 -0.75 -3.99 17.72
N ARG A 13 -0.54 -4.38 16.47
CA ARG A 13 0.41 -3.71 15.60
C ARG A 13 -0.27 -2.83 14.56
N CYS A 14 -1.16 -3.39 13.73
CA CYS A 14 -1.70 -2.63 12.61
C CYS A 14 -2.61 -1.48 13.08
N HIS A 15 -3.52 -1.73 14.02
CA HIS A 15 -4.39 -0.68 14.56
C HIS A 15 -3.59 0.42 15.30
N LYS A 16 -2.62 0.04 16.14
CA LYS A 16 -1.80 1.01 16.89
C LYS A 16 -0.94 1.89 15.99
N GLU A 17 -0.31 1.31 14.97
CA GLU A 17 0.60 2.02 14.07
C GLU A 17 -0.11 2.94 13.07
N LEU A 18 -1.39 2.69 12.77
CA LEU A 18 -2.15 3.57 11.89
C LEU A 18 -2.41 4.92 12.57
N ASP A 19 -2.06 6.01 11.85
CA ASP A 19 -2.34 7.37 12.31
C ASP A 19 -3.85 7.66 12.26
N GLY A 20 -4.41 8.05 13.40
CA GLY A 20 -5.82 8.38 13.56
C GLY A 20 -6.25 9.69 12.89
N ASN A 21 -5.30 10.59 12.61
CA ASN A 21 -5.57 11.90 12.00
C ASN A 21 -5.66 11.84 10.46
N LYS A 22 -5.51 10.64 9.85
CA LYS A 22 -5.63 10.49 8.39
C LYS A 22 -7.08 10.53 7.93
N ALA A 23 -7.29 11.06 6.72
CA ALA A 23 -8.60 11.15 6.09
C ALA A 23 -9.33 9.79 6.09
N VAL A 24 -10.64 9.84 6.31
CA VAL A 24 -11.53 8.68 6.32
C VAL A 24 -11.93 8.25 4.91
N GLY A 25 -12.23 6.96 4.73
CA GLY A 25 -12.70 6.41 3.47
C GLY A 25 -14.19 6.68 3.21
N ILE A 26 -14.75 5.94 2.27
CA ILE A 26 -16.17 6.09 1.86
C ILE A 26 -17.16 5.76 2.97
N ASP A 27 -16.75 4.91 3.92
CA ASP A 27 -17.52 4.50 5.10
C ASP A 27 -17.55 5.57 6.21
N LYS A 28 -16.72 6.60 6.09
CA LYS A 28 -16.54 7.71 7.06
C LYS A 28 -16.11 7.26 8.46
N VAL A 29 -15.68 6.01 8.63
CA VAL A 29 -15.26 5.45 9.92
C VAL A 29 -13.88 5.98 10.29
N THR A 30 -13.75 6.56 11.48
CA THR A 30 -12.49 7.03 12.07
C THR A 30 -11.80 5.91 12.86
N LYS A 31 -10.52 6.11 13.19
CA LYS A 31 -9.78 5.20 14.08
C LYS A 31 -10.46 5.06 15.44
N ASP A 32 -10.89 6.17 16.03
CA ASP A 32 -11.50 6.20 17.36
C ASP A 32 -12.86 5.50 17.36
N GLU A 33 -13.64 5.70 16.30
CA GLU A 33 -14.94 5.05 16.15
C GLU A 33 -14.79 3.53 15.98
N TYR A 34 -13.87 3.09 15.12
CA TYR A 34 -13.54 1.66 14.97
C TYR A 34 -13.00 1.07 16.27
N GLY A 35 -12.22 1.85 17.02
CA GLY A 35 -11.61 1.47 18.30
C GLY A 35 -12.59 1.24 19.44
N LYS A 36 -13.80 1.86 19.41
CA LYS A 36 -14.83 1.68 20.47
C LYS A 36 -15.21 0.21 20.65
N ASN A 37 -15.20 -0.59 19.59
CA ASN A 37 -15.54 -2.01 19.61
C ASN A 37 -14.41 -2.87 18.99
N LEU A 38 -13.15 -2.50 19.28
CA LEU A 38 -11.98 -3.04 18.59
C LEU A 38 -11.95 -4.57 18.58
N ASP A 39 -12.12 -5.22 19.72
CA ASP A 39 -12.02 -6.67 19.85
C ASP A 39 -13.09 -7.41 19.01
N ARG A 40 -14.31 -6.88 19.00
CA ARG A 40 -15.39 -7.42 18.18
C ARG A 40 -15.10 -7.22 16.70
N ASN A 41 -14.75 -6.00 16.30
CA ASN A 41 -14.47 -5.64 14.91
C ASN A 41 -13.32 -6.48 14.33
N ILE A 42 -12.25 -6.68 15.11
CA ILE A 42 -11.12 -7.51 14.68
C ILE A 42 -11.50 -9.00 14.56
N LYS A 43 -12.28 -9.54 15.49
CA LYS A 43 -12.76 -10.94 15.40
C LYS A 43 -13.61 -11.14 14.14
N GLU A 44 -14.55 -10.25 13.89
CA GLU A 44 -15.40 -10.28 12.67
C GLU A 44 -14.59 -10.13 11.40
N LEU A 45 -13.59 -9.23 11.37
CA LEU A 45 -12.68 -9.05 10.24
C LEU A 45 -11.89 -10.35 9.97
N VAL A 46 -11.26 -10.91 11.01
CA VAL A 46 -10.48 -12.15 10.87
C VAL A 46 -11.37 -13.31 10.38
N GLN A 47 -12.60 -13.42 10.88
CA GLN A 47 -13.53 -14.43 10.40
C GLN A 47 -13.87 -14.25 8.91
N ARG A 48 -14.10 -13.02 8.45
CA ARG A 48 -14.34 -12.73 7.02
C ARG A 48 -13.12 -13.03 6.15
N LEU A 49 -11.91 -12.75 6.64
CA LEU A 49 -10.66 -13.11 5.96
C LEU A 49 -10.48 -14.63 5.85
N LYS A 50 -10.73 -15.38 6.95
CA LYS A 50 -10.67 -16.85 6.98
C LYS A 50 -11.64 -17.50 6.00
N ASN A 51 -12.87 -17.02 5.97
CA ASN A 51 -13.94 -17.56 5.11
C ASN A 51 -13.87 -17.03 3.67
N LYS A 52 -12.86 -16.21 3.32
CA LYS A 52 -12.76 -15.54 2.00
C LYS A 52 -13.98 -14.70 1.63
N SER A 53 -14.77 -14.28 2.63
CA SER A 53 -15.94 -13.40 2.43
C SER A 53 -15.58 -11.91 2.54
N PHE A 54 -14.35 -11.58 2.87
CA PHE A 54 -13.87 -10.20 2.92
C PHE A 54 -13.91 -9.56 1.52
N LYS A 55 -14.48 -8.35 1.45
CA LYS A 55 -14.55 -7.55 0.23
C LYS A 55 -14.00 -6.16 0.55
N PRO A 56 -12.86 -5.75 -0.04
CA PRO A 56 -12.37 -4.39 0.08
C PRO A 56 -13.42 -3.39 -0.42
N LEU A 57 -13.54 -2.25 0.24
CA LEU A 57 -14.33 -1.15 -0.25
C LEU A 57 -13.56 -0.35 -1.30
N PRO A 58 -14.25 0.29 -2.27
CA PRO A 58 -13.59 1.18 -3.22
C PRO A 58 -12.88 2.32 -2.51
N SER A 59 -11.71 2.72 -3.00
CA SER A 59 -10.99 3.86 -2.48
C SER A 59 -11.69 5.17 -2.85
N LEU A 60 -11.92 6.06 -1.89
CA LEU A 60 -12.46 7.39 -2.15
C LEU A 60 -11.41 8.25 -2.85
N ARG A 61 -11.68 8.69 -4.10
CA ARG A 61 -10.80 9.56 -4.85
C ARG A 61 -10.97 11.00 -4.42
N VAL A 62 -9.87 11.64 -4.04
CA VAL A 62 -9.77 13.07 -3.78
C VAL A 62 -8.59 13.65 -4.54
N TYR A 63 -8.63 14.95 -4.82
CA TYR A 63 -7.57 15.63 -5.56
C TYR A 63 -6.84 16.62 -4.65
N ILE A 64 -5.52 16.50 -4.57
CA ILE A 64 -4.67 17.45 -3.87
C ILE A 64 -3.90 18.31 -4.88
N PRO A 65 -3.75 19.63 -4.64
CA PRO A 65 -3.00 20.52 -5.54
C PRO A 65 -1.52 20.12 -5.58
N LYS A 66 -0.91 20.20 -6.78
CA LYS A 66 0.54 20.20 -6.96
C LYS A 66 1.04 21.63 -7.12
N GLY A 67 2.32 21.89 -6.77
CA GLY A 67 2.93 23.21 -6.86
C GLY A 67 2.95 23.85 -8.26
N ASN A 68 2.64 23.08 -9.31
CA ASN A 68 2.58 23.54 -10.71
C ASN A 68 1.14 23.77 -11.22
N GLY A 69 0.17 23.95 -10.35
CA GLY A 69 -1.25 24.14 -10.68
C GLY A 69 -1.99 22.86 -11.10
N LYS A 70 -1.31 21.73 -11.25
CA LYS A 70 -1.93 20.43 -11.52
C LYS A 70 -2.48 19.82 -10.24
N LYS A 71 -3.44 18.90 -10.37
CA LYS A 71 -3.99 18.12 -9.25
C LYS A 71 -3.39 16.71 -9.26
N ARG A 72 -3.16 16.15 -8.07
CA ARG A 72 -2.75 14.78 -7.89
C ARG A 72 -3.93 13.97 -7.33
N PRO A 73 -4.37 12.89 -8.02
CA PRO A 73 -5.38 12.00 -7.46
C PRO A 73 -4.80 11.24 -6.26
N LEU A 74 -5.60 11.08 -5.22
CA LEU A 74 -5.28 10.30 -4.03
C LEU A 74 -6.47 9.39 -3.71
N GLY A 75 -6.22 8.11 -3.52
CA GLY A 75 -7.23 7.14 -3.08
C GLY A 75 -7.18 6.96 -1.57
N ILE A 76 -8.30 7.20 -0.90
CA ILE A 76 -8.44 7.03 0.55
C ILE A 76 -9.21 5.74 0.80
N ALA A 77 -8.55 4.74 1.36
CA ALA A 77 -9.17 3.49 1.76
C ALA A 77 -10.01 3.66 3.05
N SER A 78 -10.99 2.79 3.26
CA SER A 78 -11.72 2.68 4.53
C SER A 78 -10.77 2.37 5.69
N TYR A 79 -11.21 2.60 6.93
CA TYR A 79 -10.33 2.36 8.07
C TYR A 79 -9.99 0.88 8.22
N GLU A 80 -10.96 -0.01 8.06
CA GLU A 80 -10.74 -1.46 8.11
C GLU A 80 -9.81 -1.95 6.99
N ASP A 81 -9.97 -1.40 5.78
CA ASP A 81 -9.07 -1.71 4.66
C ASP A 81 -7.63 -1.26 4.94
N LYS A 82 -7.44 -0.10 5.57
CA LYS A 82 -6.09 0.34 6.00
C LYS A 82 -5.43 -0.63 6.97
N ILE A 83 -6.20 -1.22 7.90
CA ILE A 83 -5.70 -2.26 8.83
C ILE A 83 -5.21 -3.48 8.04
N VAL A 84 -6.04 -3.98 7.12
CA VAL A 84 -5.70 -5.18 6.32
C VAL A 84 -4.51 -4.88 5.39
N GLN A 85 -4.50 -3.74 4.72
CA GLN A 85 -3.38 -3.31 3.88
C GLN A 85 -2.08 -3.17 4.68
N MET A 86 -2.14 -2.69 5.93
CA MET A 86 -0.98 -2.64 6.82
C MET A 86 -0.47 -4.05 7.16
N ALA A 87 -1.35 -5.00 7.41
CA ALA A 87 -0.97 -6.40 7.63
C ALA A 87 -0.31 -7.01 6.39
N VAL A 88 -0.89 -6.80 5.21
CA VAL A 88 -0.29 -7.22 3.93
C VAL A 88 1.08 -6.57 3.72
N LYS A 89 1.20 -5.25 3.93
CA LYS A 89 2.47 -4.53 3.84
C LYS A 89 3.55 -5.13 4.73
N LYS A 90 3.21 -5.51 5.97
CA LYS A 90 4.18 -6.12 6.91
C LYS A 90 4.66 -7.48 6.41
N ILE A 91 3.77 -8.29 5.85
CA ILE A 91 4.13 -9.60 5.29
C ILE A 91 5.01 -9.42 4.05
N LEU A 92 4.60 -8.58 3.12
CA LEU A 92 5.39 -8.28 1.92
C LEU A 92 6.77 -7.70 2.30
N GLY A 93 6.81 -6.80 3.28
CA GLY A 93 8.07 -6.26 3.80
C GLY A 93 9.00 -7.33 4.34
N ALA A 94 8.50 -8.32 5.09
CA ALA A 94 9.31 -9.42 5.59
C ALA A 94 9.87 -10.32 4.47
N ILE A 95 9.15 -10.43 3.34
CA ILE A 95 9.56 -11.25 2.18
C ILE A 95 10.56 -10.49 1.29
N TYR A 96 10.28 -9.21 1.00
CA TYR A 96 10.98 -8.47 -0.05
C TYR A 96 12.08 -7.56 0.47
N GLU A 97 12.00 -7.01 1.70
CA GLU A 97 13.03 -6.10 2.23
C GLU A 97 14.46 -6.68 2.17
N PRO A 98 14.69 -7.98 2.48
CA PRO A 98 16.02 -8.58 2.35
C PRO A 98 16.50 -8.74 0.89
N ARG A 99 15.60 -8.60 -0.09
CA ARG A 99 15.88 -8.81 -1.52
C ARG A 99 16.04 -7.51 -2.30
N PHE A 100 15.59 -6.39 -1.72
CA PHE A 100 15.71 -5.09 -2.36
C PHE A 100 17.16 -4.68 -2.54
N LEU A 101 17.47 -4.11 -3.70
CA LEU A 101 18.80 -3.61 -3.99
C LEU A 101 19.19 -2.46 -3.03
N ASN A 102 20.49 -2.35 -2.75
CA ASN A 102 20.98 -1.30 -1.86
C ASN A 102 20.78 0.12 -2.41
N CYS A 103 20.61 0.28 -3.71
CA CYS A 103 20.31 1.56 -4.36
C CYS A 103 18.82 1.94 -4.31
N MET A 104 17.94 1.11 -3.77
CA MET A 104 16.52 1.42 -3.61
C MET A 104 16.28 2.11 -2.28
N TYR A 105 15.73 3.33 -2.31
CA TYR A 105 15.50 4.18 -1.13
C TYR A 105 14.03 4.45 -0.85
N GLY A 106 13.16 4.33 -1.85
CA GLY A 106 11.75 4.67 -1.74
C GLY A 106 11.00 3.74 -0.77
N PHE A 107 10.25 4.34 0.18
CA PHE A 107 9.32 3.65 1.07
C PHE A 107 9.87 2.48 1.90
N ARG A 108 11.17 2.41 2.06
CA ARG A 108 11.86 1.38 2.85
C ARG A 108 12.14 1.86 4.28
N PRO A 109 12.16 0.96 5.28
CA PRO A 109 12.54 1.30 6.65
C PRO A 109 13.98 1.85 6.70
N ASN A 110 14.19 2.92 7.47
CA ASN A 110 15.49 3.55 7.67
C ASN A 110 16.21 4.01 6.39
N ARG A 111 15.45 4.22 5.31
CA ARG A 111 15.94 4.77 4.04
C ARG A 111 15.01 5.88 3.56
N GLY A 112 15.58 6.93 3.01
CA GLY A 112 14.81 8.07 2.53
C GLY A 112 15.56 8.93 1.52
N CYS A 113 14.98 10.06 1.19
CA CYS A 113 15.54 10.99 0.19
C CYS A 113 16.93 11.52 0.60
N HIS A 114 17.15 11.77 1.89
CA HIS A 114 18.42 12.33 2.37
C HIS A 114 19.57 11.34 2.19
N GLU A 115 19.35 10.06 2.48
CA GLU A 115 20.33 9.00 2.28
C GLU A 115 20.61 8.79 0.78
N ALA A 116 19.58 8.84 -0.05
CA ALA A 116 19.72 8.76 -1.51
C ALA A 116 20.55 9.92 -2.06
N ILE A 117 20.25 11.16 -1.66
CA ILE A 117 21.00 12.36 -2.07
C ILE A 117 22.45 12.27 -1.60
N LYS A 118 22.68 11.82 -0.36
CA LYS A 118 24.04 11.65 0.18
C LYS A 118 24.86 10.66 -0.64
N GLU A 119 24.27 9.53 -1.03
CA GLU A 119 24.96 8.54 -1.86
C GLU A 119 25.25 9.08 -3.27
N VAL A 120 24.29 9.74 -3.90
CA VAL A 120 24.49 10.40 -5.21
C VAL A 120 25.61 11.43 -5.11
N TYR A 121 25.60 12.29 -4.09
CA TYR A 121 26.63 13.29 -3.86
C TYR A 121 28.03 12.64 -3.73
N GLN A 122 28.15 11.58 -2.92
CA GLN A 122 29.42 10.88 -2.74
C GLN A 122 29.94 10.27 -4.04
N ARG A 123 29.05 9.63 -4.82
CA ARG A 123 29.43 9.04 -6.10
C ARG A 123 29.88 10.07 -7.13
N ILE A 124 29.23 11.23 -7.18
CA ILE A 124 29.61 12.31 -8.09
C ILE A 124 30.92 12.97 -7.65
N SER A 125 31.07 13.25 -6.34
CA SER A 125 32.22 14.00 -5.83
C SER A 125 33.53 13.19 -5.85
N TYR A 126 33.44 11.88 -5.63
CA TYR A 126 34.62 11.01 -5.49
C TYR A 126 34.73 9.97 -6.60
N GLY A 127 33.73 9.82 -7.44
CA GLY A 127 33.72 8.91 -8.58
C GLY A 127 34.17 9.57 -9.88
N LYS A 128 34.60 8.77 -10.82
CA LYS A 128 34.88 9.21 -12.21
C LYS A 128 33.60 9.14 -13.04
N ILE A 129 32.60 10.01 -12.71
CA ILE A 129 31.31 10.06 -13.38
C ILE A 129 31.30 11.22 -14.35
N SER A 130 31.07 10.95 -15.63
CA SER A 130 30.99 11.97 -16.70
C SER A 130 29.55 12.32 -17.07
N TYR A 131 28.58 11.43 -16.80
CA TYR A 131 27.19 11.60 -17.18
C TYR A 131 26.25 11.17 -16.07
N ILE A 132 25.11 11.86 -15.94
CA ILE A 132 23.98 11.51 -15.06
C ILE A 132 22.76 11.38 -15.96
N VAL A 133 22.06 10.24 -15.84
CA VAL A 133 20.78 10.02 -16.53
C VAL A 133 19.68 10.05 -15.46
N ASP A 134 18.75 10.99 -15.61
CA ASP A 134 17.52 11.06 -14.80
C ASP A 134 16.37 10.49 -15.61
N ALA A 135 15.66 9.52 -15.06
CA ALA A 135 14.55 8.84 -15.71
C ALA A 135 13.36 8.71 -14.74
N ASP A 136 12.16 9.03 -15.22
CA ASP A 136 10.91 8.93 -14.47
C ASP A 136 9.84 8.20 -15.29
N ILE A 137 9.07 7.34 -14.62
CA ILE A 137 7.97 6.62 -15.26
C ILE A 137 6.68 7.43 -15.07
N LYS A 138 6.19 8.01 -16.16
CA LYS A 138 4.94 8.78 -16.13
C LYS A 138 3.76 7.90 -15.77
N GLY A 139 3.02 8.30 -14.72
CA GLY A 139 1.80 7.61 -14.33
C GLY A 139 2.02 6.18 -13.83
N PHE A 140 3.17 5.87 -13.21
CA PHE A 140 3.53 4.52 -12.79
C PHE A 140 2.41 3.81 -12.03
N PHE A 141 1.85 4.44 -11.01
CA PHE A 141 0.78 3.84 -10.20
C PHE A 141 -0.53 3.65 -10.95
N ASP A 142 -0.77 4.42 -12.00
CA ASP A 142 -2.01 4.39 -12.77
C ASP A 142 -1.97 3.27 -13.85
N HIS A 143 -0.78 2.78 -14.20
CA HIS A 143 -0.55 1.81 -15.29
C HIS A 143 0.11 0.50 -14.83
N ILE A 144 0.01 0.15 -13.55
CA ILE A 144 0.47 -1.15 -13.07
C ILE A 144 -0.46 -2.24 -13.64
N ASP A 145 0.07 -3.09 -14.50
CA ASP A 145 -0.65 -4.27 -14.99
C ASP A 145 -0.86 -5.28 -13.86
N HIS A 146 -2.12 -5.60 -13.56
CA HIS A 146 -2.47 -6.47 -12.45
C HIS A 146 -2.00 -7.92 -12.65
N ASP A 147 -2.00 -8.43 -13.88
CA ASP A 147 -1.62 -9.81 -14.14
C ASP A 147 -0.11 -9.98 -14.08
N TRP A 148 0.67 -9.00 -14.57
CA TRP A 148 2.11 -8.98 -14.38
C TRP A 148 2.50 -8.82 -12.91
N MET A 149 1.85 -7.93 -12.19
CA MET A 149 2.06 -7.77 -10.74
C MET A 149 1.81 -9.09 -10.01
N MET A 150 0.73 -9.79 -10.31
CA MET A 150 0.44 -11.09 -9.70
C MET A 150 1.48 -12.15 -10.05
N LYS A 151 1.96 -12.21 -11.30
CA LYS A 151 3.05 -13.11 -11.70
C LYS A 151 4.34 -12.87 -10.91
N PHE A 152 4.73 -11.60 -10.71
CA PHE A 152 5.91 -11.27 -9.90
C PHE A 152 5.74 -11.67 -8.44
N LEU A 153 4.56 -11.49 -7.87
CA LEU A 153 4.29 -11.91 -6.50
C LEU A 153 4.28 -13.43 -6.35
N GLU A 154 3.69 -14.16 -7.28
CA GLU A 154 3.62 -15.62 -7.31
C GLU A 154 4.99 -16.27 -7.37
N TRP A 155 6.01 -15.59 -7.93
CA TRP A 155 7.39 -16.08 -7.93
C TRP A 155 7.95 -16.32 -6.53
N ASN A 156 7.56 -15.49 -5.56
CA ASN A 156 8.09 -15.54 -4.19
C ASN A 156 7.06 -15.95 -3.14
N ILE A 157 5.78 -15.92 -3.46
CA ILE A 157 4.67 -16.12 -2.53
C ILE A 157 3.86 -17.33 -2.98
N GLN A 158 3.87 -18.39 -2.15
CA GLN A 158 3.09 -19.60 -2.40
C GLN A 158 1.70 -19.56 -1.72
N ASP A 159 1.48 -18.64 -0.78
CA ASP A 159 0.19 -18.50 -0.06
C ASP A 159 -0.88 -17.91 -1.00
N LYS A 160 -1.73 -18.80 -1.51
CA LYS A 160 -2.85 -18.44 -2.40
C LYS A 160 -3.87 -17.50 -1.75
N ASN A 161 -3.98 -17.48 -0.40
CA ASN A 161 -4.90 -16.60 0.30
C ASN A 161 -4.36 -15.17 0.35
N LEU A 162 -3.06 -15.01 0.54
CA LEU A 162 -2.40 -13.71 0.46
C LEU A 162 -2.49 -13.14 -0.97
N LEU A 163 -2.19 -13.94 -1.98
CA LEU A 163 -2.29 -13.54 -3.39
C LEU A 163 -3.73 -13.16 -3.75
N TRP A 164 -4.71 -13.98 -3.32
CA TRP A 164 -6.13 -13.66 -3.51
C TRP A 164 -6.51 -12.31 -2.90
N LEU A 165 -6.04 -12.02 -1.68
CA LEU A 165 -6.33 -10.76 -1.00
C LEU A 165 -5.70 -9.56 -1.72
N ILE A 166 -4.44 -9.68 -2.16
CA ILE A 166 -3.78 -8.62 -2.94
C ILE A 166 -4.54 -8.36 -4.24
N ARG A 167 -4.92 -9.40 -4.98
CA ARG A 167 -5.71 -9.27 -6.21
C ARG A 167 -7.06 -8.59 -5.95
N LYS A 168 -7.71 -8.86 -4.82
CA LYS A 168 -8.94 -8.17 -4.40
C LYS A 168 -8.73 -6.67 -4.23
N TYR A 169 -7.62 -6.25 -3.63
CA TYR A 169 -7.30 -4.83 -3.47
C TYR A 169 -6.96 -4.14 -4.79
N LEU A 170 -6.25 -4.79 -5.68
CA LEU A 170 -5.98 -4.24 -7.02
C LEU A 170 -7.28 -3.99 -7.80
N LYS A 171 -8.29 -4.85 -7.62
CA LYS A 171 -9.60 -4.75 -8.28
C LYS A 171 -10.69 -4.11 -7.43
N ALA A 172 -10.37 -3.46 -6.32
CA ALA A 172 -11.37 -2.89 -5.41
C ALA A 172 -12.15 -1.71 -6.01
N GLY A 173 -11.60 -1.06 -7.04
CA GLY A 173 -12.23 0.09 -7.66
C GLY A 173 -12.03 1.39 -6.91
N ILE A 174 -12.59 2.44 -7.49
CA ILE A 174 -12.51 3.80 -7.00
C ILE A 174 -13.92 4.38 -6.91
N MET A 175 -14.16 5.17 -5.89
CA MET A 175 -15.37 5.99 -5.76
C MET A 175 -15.02 7.44 -5.98
N GLU A 176 -15.50 8.03 -7.06
CA GLU A 176 -15.30 9.42 -7.40
C GLU A 176 -16.64 10.14 -7.56
N GLN A 177 -16.87 11.21 -6.79
CA GLN A 177 -18.11 12.00 -6.81
C GLN A 177 -19.39 11.16 -6.72
N GLY A 178 -19.36 10.06 -5.94
CA GLY A 178 -20.50 9.16 -5.76
C GLY A 178 -20.68 8.13 -6.88
N LYS A 179 -19.79 8.08 -7.87
CA LYS A 179 -19.79 7.08 -8.94
C LYS A 179 -18.70 6.05 -8.70
N PHE A 180 -19.03 4.79 -8.89
CA PHE A 180 -18.08 3.70 -8.82
C PHE A 180 -17.39 3.53 -10.17
N GLU A 181 -16.05 3.46 -10.14
CA GLU A 181 -15.21 3.15 -11.30
C GLU A 181 -14.43 1.86 -11.01
N PRO A 182 -14.59 0.81 -11.81
CA PRO A 182 -13.77 -0.39 -11.68
C PRO A 182 -12.31 -0.08 -12.05
N THR A 183 -11.36 -0.78 -11.41
CA THR A 183 -9.94 -0.69 -11.76
C THR A 183 -9.50 -1.98 -12.44
N GLU A 184 -9.10 -1.90 -13.69
CA GLU A 184 -8.55 -3.03 -14.46
C GLU A 184 -7.02 -3.00 -14.48
N GLU A 185 -6.44 -1.82 -14.31
CA GLU A 185 -5.01 -1.57 -14.14
C GLU A 185 -4.75 -0.55 -13.03
N GLY A 186 -3.52 -0.42 -12.63
CA GLY A 186 -3.09 0.55 -11.62
C GLY A 186 -3.31 0.12 -10.18
N SER A 187 -2.81 0.94 -9.28
CA SER A 187 -2.97 0.80 -7.84
C SER A 187 -3.27 2.16 -7.22
N ALA A 188 -4.23 2.20 -6.30
CA ALA A 188 -4.66 3.47 -5.70
C ALA A 188 -3.48 4.21 -5.04
N GLN A 189 -3.15 5.40 -5.54
CA GLN A 189 -2.18 6.28 -4.89
C GLN A 189 -2.71 6.67 -3.50
N GLY A 190 -1.94 6.38 -2.46
CA GLY A 190 -2.35 6.57 -1.06
C GLY A 190 -2.79 5.30 -0.33
N SER A 191 -2.90 4.18 -1.01
CA SER A 191 -3.01 2.87 -0.37
C SER A 191 -1.77 2.58 0.48
N VAL A 192 -1.97 1.94 1.64
CA VAL A 192 -0.88 1.61 2.58
C VAL A 192 0.09 0.59 1.99
N MET A 193 -0.39 -0.32 1.14
CA MET A 193 0.44 -1.37 0.54
C MET A 193 1.04 -1.01 -0.83
N SER A 194 0.46 -0.05 -1.57
CA SER A 194 0.91 0.29 -2.93
C SER A 194 2.39 0.65 -3.02
N PRO A 195 2.99 1.39 -2.08
CA PRO A 195 4.42 1.64 -2.09
C PRO A 195 5.30 0.39 -2.01
N MET A 196 4.84 -0.64 -1.32
CA MET A 196 5.56 -1.92 -1.23
C MET A 196 5.44 -2.73 -2.51
N LEU A 197 4.30 -2.62 -3.20
CA LEU A 197 4.10 -3.27 -4.51
C LEU A 197 4.87 -2.56 -5.63
N ALA A 198 5.22 -1.28 -5.44
CA ALA A 198 5.94 -0.48 -6.42
C ALA A 198 7.47 -0.70 -6.40
N ASN A 199 8.02 -1.19 -5.29
CA ASN A 199 9.44 -1.50 -5.12
C ASN A 199 9.77 -2.90 -5.69
#